data_5a12df421b4e6b9d7d6cc83a9afdfd2b
#
_entry.id   5a12df421b4e6b9d7d6cc83a9afdfd2b
#
_cell.length_a   1.000
_cell.length_b   1.000
_cell.length_c   1.000
_cell.angle_alpha   90.00
_cell.angle_beta   90.00
_cell.angle_gamma   90.00
#
_symmetry.space_group_name_H-M   'P 1'
#
loop_
_entity.id
_entity.type
_entity.pdbx_description
1 polymer ?
#
loop_
_entity_poly.entity_id
_entity_poly.type
_entity_poly.pdbx_seq_one_letter_code
_entity_poly.pdbx_strand_id
1 'polypeptide(L)'
;HGSLAIEQNTLSVEQITAVLNGKKIIAPPKDIAEVKNAYEIYEHMDMLDPYSIESLLAAHGVMMRGLVDEAGELRSRPVGVVNGEGKIIHFGTLPAYVPDALENLMNWTKSSELPLLIKSCVFHYEFELIHPFIDGNGRVGRLWHTLLLSKWNALFAWLPVESIIHDRQNEYYEAINSSNEAGEST
;
A
#
# COMPACT_ATOMS: atom_id res chain seq x y z
N HIS A 1 -0.91 9.90 -8.69
CA HIS A 1 0.49 10.31 -8.86
C HIS A 1 1.27 10.10 -7.56
N GLY A 2 0.85 10.67 -6.41
CA GLY A 2 1.63 10.63 -5.16
C GLY A 2 2.08 9.22 -4.75
N SER A 3 1.18 8.24 -4.71
CA SER A 3 1.51 6.86 -4.33
C SER A 3 2.57 6.22 -5.24
N LEU A 4 2.53 6.51 -6.53
CA LEU A 4 3.52 6.01 -7.49
C LEU A 4 4.86 6.75 -7.41
N ALA A 5 4.82 8.06 -7.10
CA ALA A 5 6.04 8.86 -6.93
C ALA A 5 6.84 8.42 -5.69
N ILE A 6 6.18 7.97 -4.62
CA ILE A 6 6.83 7.35 -3.45
C ILE A 6 7.65 6.12 -3.87
N GLU A 7 7.12 5.32 -4.82
CA GLU A 7 7.78 4.12 -5.37
C GLU A 7 8.72 4.43 -6.55
N GLN A 8 9.13 5.70 -6.69
CA GLN A 8 10.09 6.16 -7.71
C GLN A 8 9.62 6.01 -9.17
N ASN A 9 8.28 5.97 -9.42
CA ASN A 9 7.75 6.06 -10.78
C ASN A 9 8.14 7.43 -11.38
N THR A 10 8.68 7.42 -12.59
CA THR A 10 9.32 8.59 -13.21
C THR A 10 8.37 9.44 -14.05
N LEU A 11 7.10 9.03 -14.19
CA LEU A 11 6.15 9.74 -15.05
C LEU A 11 5.65 11.04 -14.44
N SER A 12 5.68 12.11 -15.22
CA SER A 12 5.04 13.39 -14.84
C SER A 12 3.50 13.26 -14.84
N VAL A 13 2.83 14.20 -14.20
CA VAL A 13 1.35 14.24 -14.17
C VAL A 13 0.76 14.29 -15.59
N GLU A 14 1.41 15.04 -16.50
CA GLU A 14 1.00 15.14 -17.91
C GLU A 14 1.16 13.80 -18.64
N GLN A 15 2.26 13.08 -18.37
CA GLN A 15 2.49 11.75 -18.95
C GLN A 15 1.49 10.72 -18.41
N ILE A 16 1.21 10.72 -17.10
CA ILE A 16 0.18 9.88 -16.49
C ILE A 16 -1.17 10.16 -17.14
N THR A 17 -1.55 11.44 -17.26
CA THR A 17 -2.79 11.84 -17.91
C THR A 17 -2.85 11.36 -19.37
N ALA A 18 -1.74 11.43 -20.10
CA ALA A 18 -1.65 10.95 -21.48
C ALA A 18 -1.86 9.41 -21.54
N VAL A 19 -1.22 8.65 -20.64
CA VAL A 19 -1.39 7.19 -20.54
C VAL A 19 -2.84 6.81 -20.28
N LEU A 20 -3.49 7.47 -19.31
CA LEU A 20 -4.87 7.21 -18.93
C LEU A 20 -5.86 7.58 -20.04
N ASN A 21 -5.52 8.56 -20.86
CA ASN A 21 -6.29 8.92 -22.06
C ASN A 21 -5.95 8.06 -23.30
N GLY A 22 -5.20 6.97 -23.13
CA GLY A 22 -4.86 6.04 -24.21
C GLY A 22 -3.82 6.55 -25.20
N LYS A 23 -3.14 7.67 -24.91
CA LYS A 23 -2.09 8.22 -25.78
C LYS A 23 -0.81 7.39 -25.63
N LYS A 24 -0.08 7.23 -26.72
CA LYS A 24 1.24 6.62 -26.72
C LYS A 24 2.26 7.63 -26.20
N ILE A 25 3.04 7.25 -25.20
CA ILE A 25 4.17 8.02 -24.70
C ILE A 25 5.45 7.17 -24.77
N ILE A 26 6.59 7.83 -24.72
CA ILE A 26 7.90 7.16 -24.57
C ILE A 26 8.24 7.20 -23.10
N ALA A 27 8.21 6.03 -22.45
CA ALA A 27 8.55 5.85 -21.04
C ALA A 27 8.86 4.38 -20.75
N PRO A 28 9.48 4.06 -19.58
CA PRO A 28 9.71 2.67 -19.19
C PRO A 28 8.39 1.88 -19.17
N PRO A 29 8.33 0.68 -19.77
CA PRO A 29 7.10 -0.14 -19.78
C PRO A 29 6.58 -0.43 -18.36
N LYS A 30 7.48 -0.61 -17.39
CA LYS A 30 7.15 -0.79 -15.98
C LYS A 30 6.34 0.39 -15.44
N ASP A 31 6.81 1.62 -15.65
CA ASP A 31 6.16 2.83 -15.14
C ASP A 31 4.76 3.01 -15.74
N ILE A 32 4.60 2.67 -17.04
CA ILE A 32 3.30 2.71 -17.70
C ILE A 32 2.34 1.65 -17.11
N ALA A 33 2.84 0.43 -16.85
CA ALA A 33 2.06 -0.64 -16.25
C ALA A 33 1.61 -0.27 -14.82
N GLU A 34 2.50 0.29 -14.01
CA GLU A 34 2.18 0.77 -12.66
C GLU A 34 1.05 1.80 -12.66
N VAL A 35 1.09 2.78 -13.58
CA VAL A 35 0.03 3.79 -13.71
C VAL A 35 -1.32 3.15 -14.04
N LYS A 36 -1.35 2.25 -15.02
CA LYS A 36 -2.59 1.59 -15.44
C LYS A 36 -3.18 0.72 -14.33
N ASN A 37 -2.34 -0.08 -13.69
CA ASN A 37 -2.75 -0.97 -12.61
C ASN A 37 -3.28 -0.17 -11.40
N ALA A 38 -2.55 0.87 -10.99
CA ALA A 38 -2.98 1.75 -9.90
C ALA A 38 -4.32 2.43 -10.26
N TYR A 39 -4.46 2.96 -11.46
CA TYR A 39 -5.71 3.59 -11.88
C TYR A 39 -6.87 2.59 -11.80
N GLU A 40 -6.70 1.40 -12.36
CA GLU A 40 -7.73 0.35 -12.37
C GLU A 40 -8.22 0.00 -10.96
N ILE A 41 -7.29 -0.22 -10.02
CA ILE A 41 -7.68 -0.62 -8.67
C ILE A 41 -8.30 0.53 -7.85
N TYR A 42 -7.84 1.79 -8.04
CA TYR A 42 -8.44 2.94 -7.37
C TYR A 42 -9.84 3.25 -7.91
N GLU A 43 -10.10 3.08 -9.22
CA GLU A 43 -11.43 3.24 -9.81
C GLU A 43 -12.45 2.22 -9.28
N HIS A 44 -11.98 1.04 -8.84
CA HIS A 44 -12.83 -0.04 -8.32
C HIS A 44 -12.66 -0.26 -6.81
N MET A 45 -12.04 0.69 -6.11
CA MET A 45 -11.75 0.58 -4.68
C MET A 45 -13.01 0.39 -3.82
N ASP A 46 -14.14 0.96 -4.23
CA ASP A 46 -15.43 0.85 -3.55
C ASP A 46 -16.00 -0.57 -3.52
N MET A 47 -15.57 -1.43 -4.47
CA MET A 47 -15.95 -2.84 -4.54
C MET A 47 -15.16 -3.74 -3.57
N LEU A 48 -14.08 -3.22 -2.97
CA LEU A 48 -13.25 -3.96 -2.05
C LEU A 48 -13.89 -4.02 -0.66
N ASP A 49 -13.86 -5.21 -0.04
CA ASP A 49 -14.15 -5.36 1.39
C ASP A 49 -12.86 -5.12 2.20
N PRO A 50 -12.80 -4.05 3.03
CA PRO A 50 -11.60 -3.71 3.80
C PRO A 50 -11.25 -4.76 4.88
N TYR A 51 -12.12 -5.71 5.14
CA TYR A 51 -11.95 -6.76 6.16
C TYR A 51 -11.73 -8.16 5.57
N SER A 52 -11.54 -8.26 4.24
CA SER A 52 -11.36 -9.53 3.52
C SER A 52 -9.93 -9.68 3.00
N ILE A 53 -9.29 -10.79 3.34
CA ILE A 53 -7.99 -11.17 2.80
C ILE A 53 -8.09 -11.43 1.29
N GLU A 54 -9.19 -12.02 0.82
CA GLU A 54 -9.42 -12.27 -0.61
C GLU A 54 -9.45 -10.95 -1.39
N SER A 55 -10.13 -9.91 -0.84
CA SER A 55 -10.11 -8.56 -1.43
C SER A 55 -8.71 -7.95 -1.44
N LEU A 56 -7.91 -8.18 -0.37
CA LEU A 56 -6.53 -7.72 -0.29
C LEU A 56 -5.66 -8.38 -1.37
N LEU A 57 -5.76 -9.70 -1.51
CA LEU A 57 -5.02 -10.45 -2.52
C LEU A 57 -5.43 -10.04 -3.94
N ALA A 58 -6.73 -9.88 -4.19
CA ALA A 58 -7.24 -9.41 -5.47
C ALA A 58 -6.70 -8.00 -5.81
N ALA A 59 -6.71 -7.08 -4.84
CA ALA A 59 -6.19 -5.73 -5.01
C ALA A 59 -4.67 -5.74 -5.32
N HIS A 60 -3.89 -6.55 -4.60
CA HIS A 60 -2.47 -6.74 -4.90
C HIS A 60 -2.27 -7.33 -6.30
N GLY A 61 -3.07 -8.33 -6.68
CA GLY A 61 -3.04 -8.96 -8.01
C GLY A 61 -3.24 -7.97 -9.15
N VAL A 62 -4.19 -7.02 -9.00
CA VAL A 62 -4.39 -5.93 -9.97
C VAL A 62 -3.24 -4.94 -9.91
N MET A 63 -2.86 -4.48 -8.72
CA MET A 63 -1.82 -3.46 -8.53
C MET A 63 -0.47 -3.89 -9.10
N MET A 64 -0.12 -5.18 -8.95
CA MET A 64 1.18 -5.73 -9.29
C MET A 64 1.19 -6.56 -10.58
N ARG A 65 0.09 -6.58 -11.33
CA ARG A 65 -0.04 -7.35 -12.57
C ARG A 65 1.05 -7.01 -13.58
N GLY A 66 1.83 -8.05 -13.96
CA GLY A 66 2.95 -7.91 -14.90
C GLY A 66 4.17 -7.16 -14.35
N LEU A 67 4.20 -6.87 -13.05
CA LEU A 67 5.34 -6.26 -12.36
C LEU A 67 6.11 -7.28 -11.52
N VAL A 68 5.40 -8.29 -10.99
CA VAL A 68 5.96 -9.42 -10.24
C VAL A 68 5.25 -10.70 -10.63
N ASP A 69 5.92 -11.84 -10.46
CA ASP A 69 5.36 -13.16 -10.79
C ASP A 69 4.29 -13.59 -9.78
N GLU A 70 4.49 -13.25 -8.48
CA GLU A 70 3.59 -13.61 -7.37
C GLU A 70 2.48 -12.57 -7.12
N ALA A 71 1.96 -11.92 -8.19
CA ALA A 71 0.90 -10.94 -8.07
C ALA A 71 -0.40 -11.58 -7.51
N GLY A 72 -0.88 -11.09 -6.37
CA GLY A 72 -2.07 -11.63 -5.68
C GLY A 72 -1.77 -12.79 -4.73
N GLU A 73 -0.51 -13.10 -4.47
CA GLU A 73 -0.11 -14.19 -3.59
C GLU A 73 0.70 -13.69 -2.39
N LEU A 74 0.50 -14.31 -1.24
CA LEU A 74 1.35 -14.06 -0.07
C LEU A 74 2.74 -14.63 -0.33
N ARG A 75 3.76 -13.91 0.09
CA ARG A 75 5.14 -14.36 -0.09
C ARG A 75 5.45 -15.64 0.69
N SER A 76 6.25 -16.47 0.08
CA SER A 76 6.79 -17.70 0.68
C SER A 76 8.25 -17.54 1.16
N ARG A 77 8.87 -16.37 0.92
CA ARG A 77 10.26 -16.06 1.23
C ARG A 77 10.37 -14.93 2.24
N PRO A 78 11.42 -14.92 3.10
CA PRO A 78 11.74 -13.76 3.93
C PRO A 78 12.02 -12.53 3.06
N VAL A 79 11.61 -11.36 3.55
CA VAL A 79 11.90 -10.06 2.93
C VAL A 79 12.45 -9.09 3.96
N GLY A 80 13.33 -8.19 3.52
CA GLY A 80 13.80 -7.05 4.31
C GLY A 80 13.26 -5.76 3.71
N VAL A 81 12.77 -4.88 4.55
CA VAL A 81 12.44 -3.51 4.17
C VAL A 81 13.71 -2.69 4.20
N VAL A 82 14.03 -2.03 3.11
CA VAL A 82 15.22 -1.20 2.98
C VAL A 82 14.86 0.27 2.95
N ASN A 83 15.71 1.12 3.52
CA ASN A 83 15.58 2.57 3.37
C ASN A 83 16.15 3.03 2.02
N GLY A 84 16.06 4.34 1.73
CA GLY A 84 16.58 4.94 0.50
C GLY A 84 18.10 4.78 0.27
N GLU A 85 18.85 4.37 1.31
CA GLU A 85 20.28 4.08 1.26
C GLU A 85 20.57 2.60 1.03
N GLY A 86 19.54 1.75 0.90
CA GLY A 86 19.68 0.30 0.75
C GLY A 86 19.98 -0.47 2.04
N LYS A 87 19.91 0.19 3.21
CA LYS A 87 20.08 -0.45 4.53
C LYS A 87 18.76 -1.10 4.95
N ILE A 88 18.83 -2.37 5.40
CA ILE A 88 17.67 -3.05 5.97
C ILE A 88 17.32 -2.37 7.30
N ILE A 89 16.09 -1.86 7.39
CA ILE A 89 15.54 -1.19 8.58
C ILE A 89 14.56 -2.07 9.33
N HIS A 90 13.96 -3.05 8.66
CA HIS A 90 13.02 -3.98 9.24
C HIS A 90 13.04 -5.31 8.47
N PHE A 91 12.79 -6.42 9.17
CA PHE A 91 12.49 -7.71 8.55
C PHE A 91 11.00 -7.97 8.70
N GLY A 92 10.32 -8.22 7.58
CA GLY A 92 8.92 -8.63 7.62
C GLY A 92 8.71 -9.89 8.45
N THR A 93 7.49 -10.11 8.89
CA THR A 93 7.06 -11.32 9.61
C THR A 93 7.56 -12.57 8.88
N LEU A 94 8.00 -13.60 9.62
CA LEU A 94 8.41 -14.86 8.99
C LEU A 94 7.27 -15.42 8.11
N PRO A 95 7.57 -15.93 6.89
CA PRO A 95 6.54 -16.31 5.92
C PRO A 95 5.46 -17.25 6.47
N ALA A 96 5.86 -18.21 7.32
CA ALA A 96 4.93 -19.16 7.93
C ALA A 96 3.86 -18.52 8.83
N TYR A 97 4.09 -17.32 9.33
CA TYR A 97 3.17 -16.58 10.22
C TYR A 97 2.43 -15.46 9.51
N VAL A 98 2.74 -15.16 8.25
CA VAL A 98 2.08 -14.09 7.49
C VAL A 98 0.56 -14.30 7.37
N PRO A 99 0.05 -15.49 7.05
CA PRO A 99 -1.40 -15.71 6.96
C PRO A 99 -2.12 -15.41 8.28
N ASP A 100 -1.62 -15.95 9.40
CA ASP A 100 -2.22 -15.78 10.72
C ASP A 100 -2.13 -14.31 11.18
N ALA A 101 -1.00 -13.63 10.91
CA ALA A 101 -0.83 -12.23 11.25
C ALA A 101 -1.81 -11.34 10.49
N LEU A 102 -2.02 -11.60 9.19
CA LEU A 102 -3.03 -10.88 8.39
C LEU A 102 -4.44 -11.15 8.87
N GLU A 103 -4.79 -12.39 9.17
CA GLU A 103 -6.11 -12.73 9.68
C GLU A 103 -6.39 -12.01 11.01
N ASN A 104 -5.41 -12.00 11.92
CA ASN A 104 -5.50 -11.27 13.18
C ASN A 104 -5.68 -9.78 12.95
N LEU A 105 -4.92 -9.17 12.03
CA LEU A 105 -5.03 -7.75 11.69
C LEU A 105 -6.42 -7.41 11.11
N MET A 106 -6.94 -8.23 10.18
CA MET A 106 -8.27 -8.05 9.59
C MET A 106 -9.37 -8.16 10.66
N ASN A 107 -9.30 -9.18 11.52
CA ASN A 107 -10.24 -9.39 12.60
C ASN A 107 -10.22 -8.25 13.63
N TRP A 108 -9.02 -7.78 14.01
CA TRP A 108 -8.87 -6.61 14.88
C TRP A 108 -9.45 -5.35 14.23
N THR A 109 -9.16 -5.12 12.95
CA THR A 109 -9.67 -3.96 12.22
C THR A 109 -11.19 -3.95 12.16
N LYS A 110 -11.81 -5.12 12.00
CA LYS A 110 -13.26 -5.29 11.98
C LYS A 110 -13.90 -5.08 13.34
N SER A 111 -13.32 -5.64 14.41
CA SER A 111 -13.91 -5.69 15.76
C SER A 111 -13.54 -4.51 16.66
N SER A 112 -12.45 -3.81 16.39
CA SER A 112 -11.99 -2.69 17.21
C SER A 112 -13.01 -1.55 17.26
N GLU A 113 -13.21 -0.96 18.43
CA GLU A 113 -14.09 0.19 18.68
C GLU A 113 -13.35 1.53 18.51
N LEU A 114 -12.06 1.53 18.19
CA LEU A 114 -11.31 2.75 17.96
C LEU A 114 -11.91 3.58 16.81
N PRO A 115 -11.80 4.92 16.87
CA PRO A 115 -12.16 5.78 15.75
C PRO A 115 -11.48 5.31 14.45
N LEU A 116 -12.21 5.35 13.34
CA LEU A 116 -11.72 4.79 12.07
C LEU A 116 -10.42 5.44 11.57
N LEU A 117 -10.22 6.73 11.88
CA LEU A 117 -8.98 7.44 11.61
C LEU A 117 -7.77 6.76 12.30
N ILE A 118 -7.89 6.48 13.60
CA ILE A 118 -6.82 5.81 14.37
C ILE A 118 -6.65 4.38 13.87
N LYS A 119 -7.77 3.68 13.68
CA LYS A 119 -7.79 2.30 13.20
C LYS A 119 -7.08 2.15 11.85
N SER A 120 -7.27 3.09 10.92
CA SER A 120 -6.62 3.06 9.60
C SER A 120 -5.10 3.28 9.71
N CYS A 121 -4.65 4.13 10.65
CA CYS A 121 -3.21 4.34 10.89
C CYS A 121 -2.57 3.09 11.51
N VAL A 122 -3.21 2.48 12.52
CA VAL A 122 -2.72 1.24 13.14
C VAL A 122 -2.68 0.10 12.12
N PHE A 123 -3.76 -0.04 11.33
CA PHE A 123 -3.79 -1.04 10.25
C PHE A 123 -2.61 -0.86 9.29
N HIS A 124 -2.38 0.38 8.83
CA HIS A 124 -1.31 0.67 7.88
C HIS A 124 0.06 0.32 8.46
N TYR A 125 0.32 0.72 9.71
CA TYR A 125 1.57 0.41 10.40
C TYR A 125 1.79 -1.11 10.55
N GLU A 126 0.81 -1.83 11.10
CA GLU A 126 0.90 -3.27 11.29
C GLU A 126 1.03 -4.02 9.94
N PHE A 127 0.34 -3.56 8.90
CA PHE A 127 0.46 -4.12 7.56
C PHE A 127 1.90 -3.96 7.01
N GLU A 128 2.51 -2.79 7.20
CA GLU A 128 3.91 -2.57 6.79
C GLU A 128 4.90 -3.42 7.61
N LEU A 129 4.61 -3.71 8.88
CA LEU A 129 5.41 -4.64 9.70
C LEU A 129 5.27 -6.09 9.23
N ILE A 130 4.06 -6.55 8.96
CA ILE A 130 3.80 -7.90 8.45
C ILE A 130 4.50 -8.08 7.09
N HIS A 131 4.42 -7.06 6.24
CA HIS A 131 5.00 -7.02 4.90
C HIS A 131 4.65 -8.26 4.08
N PRO A 132 3.35 -8.50 3.80
CA PRO A 132 2.85 -9.81 3.36
C PRO A 132 3.25 -10.22 1.94
N PHE A 133 3.69 -9.29 1.11
CA PHE A 133 4.00 -9.52 -0.30
C PHE A 133 5.51 -9.42 -0.58
N ILE A 134 5.93 -9.97 -1.72
CA ILE A 134 7.34 -9.88 -2.14
C ILE A 134 7.70 -8.44 -2.58
N ASP A 135 6.75 -7.72 -3.16
CA ASP A 135 6.81 -6.31 -3.57
C ASP A 135 5.40 -5.72 -3.54
N GLY A 136 5.25 -4.40 -3.57
CA GLY A 136 3.97 -3.72 -3.63
C GLY A 136 3.28 -3.50 -2.27
N ASN A 137 3.93 -3.84 -1.15
CA ASN A 137 3.35 -3.64 0.18
C ASN A 137 2.97 -2.18 0.43
N GLY A 138 3.87 -1.24 0.20
CA GLY A 138 3.59 0.18 0.39
C GLY A 138 2.42 0.68 -0.47
N ARG A 139 2.32 0.24 -1.72
CA ARG A 139 1.21 0.62 -2.62
C ARG A 139 -0.13 0.10 -2.12
N VAL A 140 -0.17 -1.17 -1.72
CA VAL A 140 -1.40 -1.80 -1.19
C VAL A 140 -1.73 -1.26 0.20
N GLY A 141 -0.76 -1.06 1.07
CA GLY A 141 -0.96 -0.48 2.40
C GLY A 141 -1.60 0.91 2.33
N ARG A 142 -1.12 1.78 1.42
CA ARG A 142 -1.72 3.10 1.19
C ARG A 142 -3.12 3.03 0.57
N LEU A 143 -3.34 2.11 -0.38
CA LEU A 143 -4.69 1.86 -0.91
C LEU A 143 -5.66 1.44 0.21
N TRP A 144 -5.23 0.53 1.08
CA TRP A 144 -6.06 0.04 2.20
C TRP A 144 -6.33 1.12 3.25
N HIS A 145 -5.34 1.95 3.53
CA HIS A 145 -5.52 3.13 4.37
C HIS A 145 -6.61 4.05 3.80
N THR A 146 -6.52 4.38 2.50
CA THR A 146 -7.53 5.20 1.81
C THR A 146 -8.90 4.51 1.79
N LEU A 147 -8.97 3.20 1.56
CA LEU A 147 -10.19 2.42 1.61
C LEU A 147 -10.86 2.50 2.97
N LEU A 148 -10.12 2.28 4.06
CA LEU A 148 -10.63 2.38 5.43
C LEU A 148 -11.14 3.78 5.74
N LEU A 149 -10.39 4.82 5.39
CA LEU A 149 -10.80 6.21 5.59
C LEU A 149 -12.04 6.57 4.77
N SER A 150 -12.19 6.04 3.56
CA SER A 150 -13.36 6.28 2.72
C SER A 150 -14.66 5.70 3.31
N LYS A 151 -14.54 4.62 4.11
CA LYS A 151 -15.69 4.07 4.86
C LYS A 151 -16.12 4.98 6.02
N TRP A 152 -15.22 5.78 6.54
CA TRP A 152 -15.56 6.80 7.54
C TRP A 152 -16.18 8.05 6.88
N ASN A 153 -15.54 8.56 5.83
CA ASN A 153 -16.06 9.68 5.07
C ASN A 153 -15.63 9.53 3.60
N ALA A 154 -16.61 9.46 2.69
CA ALA A 154 -16.39 9.30 1.25
C ALA A 154 -15.45 10.36 0.64
N LEU A 155 -15.31 11.52 1.29
CA LEU A 155 -14.37 12.56 0.86
C LEU A 155 -12.91 12.04 0.80
N PHE A 156 -12.53 11.11 1.69
CA PHE A 156 -11.18 10.55 1.70
C PHE A 156 -10.82 9.73 0.45
N ALA A 157 -11.82 9.22 -0.29
CA ALA A 157 -11.57 8.60 -1.58
C ALA A 157 -10.99 9.59 -2.62
N TRP A 158 -11.18 10.89 -2.40
CA TRP A 158 -10.75 11.96 -3.30
C TRP A 158 -9.61 12.83 -2.75
N LEU A 159 -9.29 12.68 -1.46
CA LEU A 159 -8.18 13.42 -0.85
C LEU A 159 -6.85 12.75 -1.22
N PRO A 160 -5.86 13.50 -1.69
CA PRO A 160 -4.56 12.98 -2.09
C PRO A 160 -3.67 12.69 -0.86
N VAL A 161 -4.09 11.78 0.02
CA VAL A 161 -3.33 11.42 1.25
C VAL A 161 -1.92 10.98 0.89
N GLU A 162 -1.77 10.22 -0.19
CA GLU A 162 -0.46 9.78 -0.68
C GLU A 162 0.43 10.95 -1.14
N SER A 163 -0.15 12.03 -1.65
CA SER A 163 0.64 13.22 -2.00
C SER A 163 1.17 13.92 -0.76
N ILE A 164 0.38 13.96 0.33
CA ILE A 164 0.83 14.51 1.62
C ILE A 164 1.95 13.63 2.20
N ILE A 165 1.83 12.32 2.13
CA ILE A 165 2.89 11.38 2.55
C ILE A 165 4.15 11.58 1.70
N HIS A 166 4.02 11.73 0.39
CA HIS A 166 5.15 12.00 -0.50
C HIS A 166 5.87 13.31 -0.12
N ASP A 167 5.12 14.39 0.09
CA ASP A 167 5.69 15.71 0.41
C ASP A 167 6.33 15.75 1.81
N ARG A 168 5.91 14.83 2.72
CA ARG A 168 6.42 14.69 4.07
C ARG A 168 7.07 13.32 4.32
N GLN A 169 7.71 12.76 3.32
CA GLN A 169 8.22 11.39 3.34
C GLN A 169 9.17 11.11 4.53
N ASN A 170 10.01 12.08 4.89
CA ASN A 170 10.91 11.93 6.03
C ASN A 170 10.14 11.81 7.35
N GLU A 171 9.14 12.68 7.59
CA GLU A 171 8.30 12.64 8.79
C GLU A 171 7.51 11.33 8.87
N TYR A 172 7.03 10.82 7.73
CA TYR A 172 6.35 9.54 7.65
C TYR A 172 7.25 8.38 8.07
N TYR A 173 8.49 8.29 7.55
CA TYR A 173 9.41 7.24 7.95
C TYR A 173 9.92 7.40 9.39
N GLU A 174 10.09 8.62 9.88
CA GLU A 174 10.41 8.89 11.28
C GLU A 174 9.31 8.39 12.23
N ALA A 175 8.04 8.60 11.89
CA ALA A 175 6.91 8.10 12.66
C ALA A 175 6.87 6.57 12.72
N ILE A 176 7.07 5.89 11.57
CA ILE A 176 7.15 4.42 11.52
C ILE A 176 8.33 3.91 12.37
N ASN A 177 9.50 4.52 12.26
CA ASN A 177 10.68 4.11 13.02
C ASN A 177 10.50 4.32 14.53
N SER A 178 9.91 5.44 14.93
CA SER A 178 9.60 5.72 16.34
C SER A 178 8.64 4.69 16.94
N SER A 179 7.62 4.30 16.16
CA SER A 179 6.68 3.23 16.56
C SER A 179 7.40 1.87 16.68
N ASN A 180 8.31 1.56 15.76
CA ASN A 180 9.13 0.33 15.83
C ASN A 180 9.99 0.28 17.09
N GLU A 181 10.64 1.41 17.45
CA GLU A 181 11.49 1.52 18.65
C GLU A 181 10.69 1.44 19.95
N ALA A 182 9.49 2.00 19.97
CA ALA A 182 8.58 1.94 21.10
C ALA A 182 7.95 0.53 21.26
N GLY A 183 7.92 -0.28 20.20
CA GLY A 183 7.21 -1.56 20.17
C GLY A 183 5.68 -1.40 20.26
N GLU A 184 5.17 -0.25 19.86
CA GLU A 184 3.76 0.14 19.94
C GLU A 184 3.31 0.74 18.61
N SER A 185 2.09 0.42 18.17
CA SER A 185 1.43 1.05 17.02
C SER A 185 0.77 2.37 17.44
N THR A 186 1.55 3.41 17.61
CA THR A 186 1.08 4.74 18.04
C THR A 186 0.96 5.74 16.89
#